data_3a28bfdbe74e3a04bead549bd539bb8f
#
_entry.id   3a28bfdbe74e3a04bead549bd539bb8f
#
_cell.length_a   1.000
_cell.length_b   1.000
_cell.length_c   1.000
_cell.angle_alpha   90.00
_cell.angle_beta   90.00
_cell.angle_gamma   90.00
#
_symmetry.space_group_name_H-M   'P 1'
#
loop_
_entity.id
_entity.type
_entity.pdbx_description
1 polymer ?
#
loop_
_entity_poly.entity_id
_entity_poly.type
_entity_poly.pdbx_seq_one_letter_code
_entity_poly.pdbx_strand_id
1 'polypeptide(L)'
;LADHWSGGKWSLRVEMKGDGLVKGMSRFSLQDPVTRNNTAEWLFLNNLRKENCMSVRYRFVNLVLNGKAMGIYAMEEHFSKEMIEANQRREGVIVNYDDYLLWKKFPEDMHSNIEWNSIFRSSLPDVRNNKRVNGSTDLTRQKYHAFSLLRLMQKSQCLASEIFSSEETGKFLALTRLWSAEKGLFYADINFYFNPITSKLEPIGFDGNPTRNSKAPYCYFTWGDIKDNWVNFALQ
;
A
#
# COMPACT_ATOMS: atom_id res chain seq x y z
N LEU A 1 -6.96 4.87 14.46
CA LEU A 1 -7.33 3.60 15.12
C LEU A 1 -8.75 3.66 15.74
N ALA A 2 -9.22 4.84 16.18
CA ALA A 2 -10.54 4.98 16.78
C ALA A 2 -11.67 4.63 15.81
N ASP A 3 -11.52 4.91 14.53
CA ASP A 3 -12.47 4.59 13.45
C ASP A 3 -12.69 3.08 13.26
N HIS A 4 -11.71 2.24 13.58
CA HIS A 4 -11.81 0.78 13.51
C HIS A 4 -12.57 0.14 14.68
N TRP A 5 -12.90 0.92 15.71
CA TRP A 5 -13.57 0.45 16.93
C TRP A 5 -14.89 1.16 17.21
N SER A 6 -15.20 2.21 16.45
CA SER A 6 -16.44 2.97 16.57
C SER A 6 -17.56 2.34 15.73
N GLY A 7 -18.82 2.60 16.10
CA GLY A 7 -19.96 2.25 15.25
C GLY A 7 -20.46 0.80 15.30
N GLY A 8 -19.97 -0.04 16.22
CA GLY A 8 -20.47 -1.41 16.43
C GLY A 8 -19.97 -2.46 15.42
N LYS A 9 -19.19 -2.08 14.42
CA LYS A 9 -18.49 -2.97 13.50
C LYS A 9 -16.99 -2.87 13.71
N TRP A 10 -16.42 -3.85 14.37
CA TRP A 10 -14.99 -3.90 14.63
C TRP A 10 -14.23 -4.39 13.40
N SER A 11 -13.04 -3.82 13.15
CA SER A 11 -12.12 -4.37 12.18
C SER A 11 -11.46 -5.63 12.73
N LEU A 12 -11.47 -6.69 11.93
CA LEU A 12 -10.90 -7.99 12.28
C LEU A 12 -9.77 -8.31 11.31
N ARG A 13 -8.65 -8.76 11.85
CA ARG A 13 -7.57 -9.34 11.05
C ARG A 13 -7.70 -10.86 11.06
N VAL A 14 -7.75 -11.45 9.88
CA VAL A 14 -7.91 -12.89 9.70
C VAL A 14 -6.64 -13.45 9.03
N GLU A 15 -6.09 -14.51 9.62
CA GLU A 15 -5.00 -15.29 9.06
C GLU A 15 -5.39 -16.76 9.04
N MET A 16 -5.39 -17.34 7.85
CA MET A 16 -5.75 -18.75 7.67
C MET A 16 -4.60 -19.63 8.15
N LYS A 17 -4.94 -20.75 8.79
CA LYS A 17 -3.93 -21.74 9.19
C LYS A 17 -3.65 -22.72 8.05
N GLY A 18 -2.39 -23.13 7.92
CA GLY A 18 -1.94 -24.05 6.86
C GLY A 18 -2.19 -23.44 5.48
N ASP A 19 -2.60 -24.27 4.54
CA ASP A 19 -2.84 -23.89 3.14
C ASP A 19 -4.27 -23.38 2.86
N GLY A 20 -5.03 -23.07 3.92
CA GLY A 20 -6.39 -22.57 3.80
C GLY A 20 -6.47 -21.23 3.11
N LEU A 21 -7.44 -21.09 2.17
CA LEU A 21 -7.69 -19.86 1.47
C LEU A 21 -9.18 -19.50 1.51
N VAL A 22 -9.50 -18.24 1.75
CA VAL A 22 -10.84 -17.68 1.59
C VAL A 22 -10.83 -16.74 0.39
N LYS A 23 -11.59 -17.07 -0.65
CA LYS A 23 -11.58 -16.32 -1.93
C LYS A 23 -10.18 -16.13 -2.53
N GLY A 24 -9.30 -17.10 -2.30
CA GLY A 24 -7.91 -17.09 -2.74
C GLY A 24 -6.95 -16.27 -1.88
N MET A 25 -7.37 -15.82 -0.70
CA MET A 25 -6.58 -15.01 0.24
C MET A 25 -6.23 -15.83 1.47
N SER A 26 -4.95 -15.86 1.85
CA SER A 26 -4.48 -16.48 3.11
C SER A 26 -4.58 -15.53 4.30
N ARG A 27 -4.48 -14.22 4.06
CA ARG A 27 -4.57 -13.15 5.06
C ARG A 27 -5.35 -11.97 4.53
N PHE A 28 -6.26 -11.45 5.36
CA PHE A 28 -7.10 -10.31 4.99
C PHE A 28 -7.63 -9.61 6.24
N SER A 29 -8.07 -8.36 6.07
CA SER A 29 -8.87 -7.64 7.06
C SER A 29 -10.34 -7.67 6.69
N LEU A 30 -11.20 -7.74 7.70
CA LEU A 30 -12.63 -7.49 7.60
C LEU A 30 -12.91 -6.16 8.32
N GLN A 31 -13.48 -5.20 7.62
CA GLN A 31 -13.70 -3.86 8.17
C GLN A 31 -15.05 -3.28 7.71
N ASP A 32 -15.54 -2.27 8.44
CA ASP A 32 -16.72 -1.55 7.98
C ASP A 32 -16.42 -0.87 6.65
N PRO A 33 -17.24 -1.05 5.59
CA PRO A 33 -17.03 -0.36 4.32
C PRO A 33 -16.93 1.16 4.43
N VAL A 34 -17.58 1.76 5.44
CA VAL A 34 -17.53 3.20 5.69
C VAL A 34 -16.11 3.72 5.94
N THR A 35 -15.22 2.90 6.53
CA THR A 35 -13.81 3.27 6.81
C THR A 35 -13.00 3.53 5.54
N ARG A 36 -13.51 3.12 4.37
CA ARG A 36 -12.88 3.29 3.04
C ARG A 36 -13.85 3.90 2.03
N ASN A 37 -14.67 4.85 2.46
CA ASN A 37 -15.68 5.51 1.62
C ASN A 37 -16.59 4.53 0.86
N ASN A 38 -17.05 3.49 1.53
CA ASN A 38 -17.98 2.47 1.01
C ASN A 38 -17.42 1.75 -0.23
N THR A 39 -17.94 2.05 -1.43
CA THR A 39 -17.54 1.41 -2.68
C THR A 39 -16.35 2.08 -3.37
N ALA A 40 -15.90 3.24 -2.90
CA ALA A 40 -14.89 4.03 -3.61
C ALA A 40 -13.54 3.32 -3.68
N GLU A 41 -13.05 2.76 -2.57
CA GLU A 41 -11.82 1.96 -2.55
C GLU A 41 -11.91 0.74 -3.46
N TRP A 42 -13.04 0.03 -3.44
CA TRP A 42 -13.26 -1.11 -4.31
C TRP A 42 -13.20 -0.73 -5.79
N LEU A 43 -13.82 0.37 -6.20
CA LEU A 43 -13.80 0.86 -7.57
C LEU A 43 -12.37 1.23 -8.01
N PHE A 44 -11.66 1.98 -7.17
CA PHE A 44 -10.27 2.37 -7.42
C PHE A 44 -9.35 1.15 -7.64
N LEU A 45 -9.35 0.22 -6.67
CA LEU A 45 -8.49 -0.96 -6.72
C LEU A 45 -8.83 -1.88 -7.91
N ASN A 46 -10.12 -2.03 -8.26
CA ASN A 46 -10.52 -2.77 -9.45
C ASN A 46 -10.11 -2.06 -10.75
N ASN A 47 -10.13 -0.74 -10.79
CA ASN A 47 -9.68 0.01 -11.97
C ASN A 47 -8.17 -0.16 -12.15
N LEU A 48 -7.36 -0.07 -11.09
CA LEU A 48 -5.94 -0.39 -11.13
C LEU A 48 -5.69 -1.79 -11.75
N ARG A 49 -6.40 -2.81 -11.27
CA ARG A 49 -6.27 -4.18 -11.77
C ARG A 49 -6.63 -4.33 -13.25
N LYS A 50 -7.68 -3.63 -13.72
CA LYS A 50 -8.07 -3.64 -15.13
C LYS A 50 -6.99 -3.07 -16.04
N GLU A 51 -6.24 -2.08 -15.55
CA GLU A 51 -5.13 -1.45 -16.25
C GLU A 51 -3.79 -2.16 -16.02
N ASN A 52 -3.82 -3.40 -15.47
CA ASN A 52 -2.65 -4.22 -15.13
C ASN A 52 -1.70 -3.58 -14.12
N CYS A 53 -2.16 -2.59 -13.33
CA CYS A 53 -1.44 -2.08 -12.18
C CYS A 53 -1.64 -3.00 -10.97
N MET A 54 -0.61 -3.20 -10.18
CA MET A 54 -0.71 -4.04 -8.98
C MET A 54 -1.60 -3.39 -7.93
N SER A 55 -2.49 -4.19 -7.34
CA SER A 55 -3.31 -3.77 -6.19
C SER A 55 -3.76 -4.96 -5.37
N VAL A 56 -4.12 -4.71 -4.12
CA VAL A 56 -4.76 -5.70 -3.26
C VAL A 56 -6.17 -6.01 -3.76
N ARG A 57 -6.67 -7.23 -3.49
CA ARG A 57 -8.06 -7.57 -3.75
C ARG A 57 -8.95 -7.00 -2.64
N TYR A 58 -10.05 -6.41 -3.05
CA TYR A 58 -11.04 -5.83 -2.14
C TYR A 58 -12.42 -6.35 -2.52
N ARG A 59 -13.19 -6.86 -1.58
CA ARG A 59 -14.50 -7.48 -1.82
C ARG A 59 -15.47 -7.14 -0.70
N PHE A 60 -16.77 -7.24 -0.97
CA PHE A 60 -17.81 -7.18 0.07
C PHE A 60 -18.29 -8.58 0.39
N VAL A 61 -18.47 -8.86 1.67
CA VAL A 61 -18.94 -10.15 2.20
C VAL A 61 -19.98 -9.94 3.30
N ASN A 62 -20.93 -10.86 3.41
CA ASN A 62 -21.79 -10.95 4.59
C ASN A 62 -21.04 -11.71 5.69
N LEU A 63 -20.82 -11.06 6.83
CA LEU A 63 -20.13 -11.68 7.97
C LEU A 63 -21.16 -12.26 8.94
N VAL A 64 -20.94 -13.52 9.31
CA VAL A 64 -21.61 -14.16 10.45
C VAL A 64 -20.53 -14.50 11.48
N LEU A 65 -20.64 -13.95 12.69
CA LEU A 65 -19.69 -14.16 13.76
C LEU A 65 -20.41 -14.82 14.95
N ASN A 66 -19.99 -16.02 15.32
CA ASN A 66 -20.60 -16.81 16.40
C ASN A 66 -22.13 -16.96 16.24
N GLY A 67 -22.59 -17.22 15.01
CA GLY A 67 -24.00 -17.37 14.69
C GLY A 67 -24.80 -16.06 14.56
N LYS A 68 -24.20 -14.91 14.85
CA LYS A 68 -24.82 -13.59 14.71
C LYS A 68 -24.48 -12.96 13.37
N ALA A 69 -25.48 -12.53 12.60
CA ALA A 69 -25.31 -11.79 11.37
C ALA A 69 -24.79 -10.36 11.69
N MET A 70 -23.61 -10.04 11.18
CA MET A 70 -22.95 -8.73 11.38
C MET A 70 -23.15 -7.79 10.18
N GLY A 71 -23.82 -8.26 9.12
CA GLY A 71 -24.07 -7.51 7.89
C GLY A 71 -22.88 -7.49 6.94
N ILE A 72 -22.85 -6.48 6.07
CA ILE A 72 -21.83 -6.36 5.01
C ILE A 72 -20.53 -5.84 5.61
N TYR A 73 -19.44 -6.55 5.33
CA TYR A 73 -18.07 -6.16 5.62
C TYR A 73 -17.27 -6.03 4.35
N ALA A 74 -16.30 -5.12 4.34
CA ALA A 74 -15.25 -5.07 3.35
C ALA A 74 -14.16 -6.07 3.73
N MET A 75 -13.78 -6.93 2.79
CA MET A 75 -12.69 -7.90 2.89
C MET A 75 -11.52 -7.38 2.07
N GLU A 76 -10.48 -6.93 2.73
CA GLU A 76 -9.28 -6.37 2.13
C GLU A 76 -8.10 -7.30 2.29
N GLU A 77 -7.47 -7.67 1.18
CA GLU A 77 -6.32 -8.57 1.14
C GLU A 77 -5.08 -7.94 1.76
N HIS A 78 -4.29 -8.75 2.47
CA HIS A 78 -2.97 -8.36 2.93
C HIS A 78 -1.88 -8.75 1.92
N PHE A 79 -0.73 -8.07 2.02
CA PHE A 79 0.45 -8.38 1.20
C PHE A 79 0.93 -9.82 1.45
N SER A 80 0.86 -10.62 0.42
CA SER A 80 1.18 -12.04 0.49
C SER A 80 1.64 -12.57 -0.88
N LYS A 81 2.08 -13.82 -0.93
CA LYS A 81 2.41 -14.50 -2.20
C LYS A 81 1.18 -14.59 -3.09
N GLU A 82 0.04 -14.96 -2.52
CA GLU A 82 -1.24 -15.11 -3.24
C GLU A 82 -1.69 -13.78 -3.87
N MET A 83 -1.39 -12.65 -3.24
CA MET A 83 -1.65 -11.32 -3.80
C MET A 83 -0.79 -11.07 -5.05
N ILE A 84 0.48 -11.43 -5.02
CA ILE A 84 1.40 -11.30 -6.17
C ILE A 84 0.90 -12.18 -7.33
N GLU A 85 0.57 -13.44 -7.06
CA GLU A 85 0.05 -14.39 -8.05
C GLU A 85 -1.30 -13.93 -8.64
N ALA A 86 -2.20 -13.39 -7.79
CA ALA A 86 -3.49 -12.85 -8.25
C ALA A 86 -3.35 -11.60 -9.14
N ASN A 87 -2.22 -10.91 -9.09
CA ASN A 87 -1.86 -9.83 -10.00
C ASN A 87 -1.05 -10.34 -11.22
N GLN A 88 -0.97 -11.65 -11.43
CA GLN A 88 -0.23 -12.27 -12.55
C GLN A 88 1.26 -11.86 -12.57
N ARG A 89 1.85 -11.73 -11.39
CA ARG A 89 3.26 -11.43 -11.23
C ARG A 89 4.01 -12.66 -10.71
N ARG A 90 5.28 -12.77 -11.11
CA ARG A 90 6.18 -13.81 -10.60
C ARG A 90 6.46 -13.58 -9.12
N GLU A 91 6.77 -14.64 -8.38
CA GLU A 91 7.16 -14.55 -6.98
C GLU A 91 8.30 -13.55 -6.78
N GLY A 92 8.09 -12.60 -5.89
CA GLY A 92 9.03 -11.54 -5.57
C GLY A 92 8.79 -10.99 -4.16
N VAL A 93 9.55 -9.99 -3.80
CA VAL A 93 9.42 -9.31 -2.52
C VAL A 93 8.56 -8.05 -2.63
N ILE A 94 7.86 -7.74 -1.54
CA ILE A 94 7.13 -6.47 -1.40
C ILE A 94 7.88 -5.65 -0.36
N VAL A 95 8.26 -4.43 -0.72
CA VAL A 95 9.06 -3.53 0.10
C VAL A 95 8.35 -2.20 0.33
N ASN A 96 8.69 -1.54 1.41
CA ASN A 96 8.17 -0.23 1.80
C ASN A 96 9.22 0.50 2.63
N TYR A 97 8.88 1.68 3.13
CA TYR A 97 9.63 2.35 4.18
C TYR A 97 8.99 2.10 5.53
N ASP A 98 9.81 1.96 6.59
CA ASP A 98 9.27 1.92 7.93
C ASP A 98 8.69 3.30 8.33
N ASP A 99 7.69 3.27 9.18
CA ASP A 99 6.98 4.45 9.67
C ASP A 99 7.33 4.80 11.13
N TYR A 100 8.37 4.16 11.70
CA TYR A 100 8.74 4.34 13.09
C TYR A 100 9.02 5.80 13.46
N LEU A 101 9.79 6.51 12.64
CA LEU A 101 10.13 7.91 12.87
C LEU A 101 8.91 8.82 12.78
N LEU A 102 7.97 8.50 11.88
CA LEU A 102 6.70 9.19 11.76
C LEU A 102 5.93 9.12 13.08
N TRP A 103 5.66 7.90 13.55
CA TRP A 103 4.87 7.70 14.78
C TRP A 103 5.56 8.18 16.04
N LYS A 104 6.89 8.19 16.09
CA LYS A 104 7.66 8.73 17.19
C LYS A 104 7.53 10.25 17.30
N LYS A 105 7.46 10.98 16.18
CA LYS A 105 7.34 12.44 16.15
C LYS A 105 5.89 12.93 16.21
N PHE A 106 4.93 12.16 15.72
CA PHE A 106 3.52 12.54 15.58
C PHE A 106 2.80 12.85 16.92
N PRO A 107 3.08 12.18 18.05
CA PRO A 107 2.39 12.50 19.32
C PRO A 107 2.75 13.83 19.93
N GLU A 108 3.93 14.37 19.62
CA GLU A 108 4.47 15.55 20.31
C GLU A 108 4.07 16.87 19.64
N ASP A 109 3.71 16.85 18.33
CA ASP A 109 3.58 18.10 17.56
C ASP A 109 2.57 18.01 16.40
N MET A 110 1.29 17.77 16.72
CA MET A 110 0.22 17.84 15.68
C MET A 110 0.10 19.24 15.02
N HIS A 111 0.84 20.24 15.46
CA HIS A 111 0.76 21.63 15.01
C HIS A 111 2.10 22.25 14.58
N SER A 112 3.22 21.53 14.66
CA SER A 112 4.51 22.05 14.22
C SER A 112 4.83 21.67 12.77
N ASN A 113 5.68 22.47 12.13
CA ASN A 113 6.20 22.24 10.78
C ASN A 113 6.96 20.92 10.70
N ILE A 114 6.26 19.82 10.45
CA ILE A 114 6.90 18.51 10.26
C ILE A 114 7.68 18.57 8.96
N GLU A 115 8.99 18.42 9.05
CA GLU A 115 9.86 18.28 7.87
C GLU A 115 9.71 16.87 7.25
N TRP A 116 8.64 16.67 6.54
CA TRP A 116 8.29 15.38 5.92
C TRP A 116 9.44 14.78 5.09
N ASN A 117 10.20 15.63 4.41
CA ASN A 117 11.34 15.22 3.61
C ASN A 117 12.47 14.65 4.46
N SER A 118 12.74 15.26 5.60
CA SER A 118 13.76 14.77 6.55
C SER A 118 13.36 13.40 7.10
N ILE A 119 12.07 13.20 7.44
CA ILE A 119 11.56 11.92 7.90
C ILE A 119 11.65 10.86 6.80
N PHE A 120 11.19 11.17 5.59
CA PHE A 120 11.28 10.25 4.44
C PHE A 120 12.73 9.83 4.17
N ARG A 121 13.66 10.79 4.08
CA ARG A 121 15.09 10.52 3.84
C ARG A 121 15.75 9.69 4.94
N SER A 122 15.22 9.75 6.15
CA SER A 122 15.73 9.01 7.32
C SER A 122 15.06 7.65 7.52
N SER A 123 13.92 7.40 6.88
CA SER A 123 13.20 6.14 6.99
C SER A 123 14.01 4.96 6.41
N LEU A 124 13.89 3.80 7.04
CA LEU A 124 14.60 2.61 6.59
C LEU A 124 13.72 1.80 5.63
N PRO A 125 14.30 1.22 4.56
CA PRO A 125 13.60 0.20 3.78
C PRO A 125 13.21 -0.98 4.67
N ASP A 126 11.98 -1.46 4.51
CA ASP A 126 11.46 -2.65 5.17
C ASP A 126 10.83 -3.60 4.15
N VAL A 127 10.62 -4.86 4.55
CA VAL A 127 10.07 -5.90 3.68
C VAL A 127 8.87 -6.58 4.33
N ARG A 128 7.81 -6.72 3.57
CA ARG A 128 6.63 -7.47 4.00
C ARG A 128 6.94 -8.97 4.07
N ASN A 129 6.35 -9.67 5.04
CA ASN A 129 6.57 -11.10 5.26
C ASN A 129 8.05 -11.49 5.49
N ASN A 130 8.75 -10.72 6.31
CA ASN A 130 10.17 -10.87 6.58
C ASN A 130 10.59 -12.31 6.91
N LYS A 131 9.78 -13.06 7.68
CA LYS A 131 10.05 -14.47 8.00
C LYS A 131 10.17 -15.35 6.74
N ARG A 132 9.22 -15.20 5.80
CA ARG A 132 9.24 -15.92 4.52
C ARG A 132 10.44 -15.51 3.66
N VAL A 133 10.70 -14.21 3.56
CA VAL A 133 11.80 -13.66 2.75
C VAL A 133 13.14 -14.16 3.27
N ASN A 134 13.38 -14.10 4.57
CA ASN A 134 14.63 -14.58 5.17
C ASN A 134 14.80 -16.11 5.13
N GLY A 135 13.72 -16.87 4.92
CA GLY A 135 13.75 -18.31 4.71
C GLY A 135 14.15 -18.75 3.29
N SER A 136 14.33 -17.81 2.36
CA SER A 136 14.68 -18.08 0.96
C SER A 136 15.88 -17.25 0.53
N THR A 137 16.92 -17.90 0.00
CA THR A 137 18.12 -17.22 -0.53
C THR A 137 17.78 -16.28 -1.67
N ASP A 138 16.88 -16.71 -2.58
CA ASP A 138 16.49 -15.90 -3.72
C ASP A 138 15.69 -14.66 -3.29
N LEU A 139 14.71 -14.80 -2.41
CA LEU A 139 13.93 -13.66 -1.91
C LEU A 139 14.82 -12.73 -1.07
N THR A 140 15.79 -13.25 -0.34
CA THR A 140 16.78 -12.45 0.41
C THR A 140 17.62 -11.60 -0.55
N ARG A 141 18.11 -12.17 -1.66
CA ARG A 141 18.84 -11.43 -2.69
C ARG A 141 17.98 -10.33 -3.31
N GLN A 142 16.73 -10.65 -3.66
CA GLN A 142 15.76 -9.67 -4.20
C GLN A 142 15.49 -8.54 -3.19
N LYS A 143 15.36 -8.85 -1.90
CA LYS A 143 15.19 -7.86 -0.83
C LYS A 143 16.31 -6.83 -0.82
N TYR A 144 17.56 -7.27 -0.84
CA TYR A 144 18.69 -6.34 -0.80
C TYR A 144 18.77 -5.50 -2.08
N HIS A 145 18.44 -6.08 -3.24
CA HIS A 145 18.35 -5.31 -4.48
C HIS A 145 17.24 -4.24 -4.39
N ALA A 146 16.03 -4.63 -3.97
CA ALA A 146 14.93 -3.69 -3.79
C ALA A 146 15.25 -2.59 -2.77
N PHE A 147 15.93 -2.91 -1.67
CA PHE A 147 16.39 -1.93 -0.70
C PHE A 147 17.39 -0.93 -1.29
N SER A 148 18.28 -1.40 -2.17
CA SER A 148 19.21 -0.52 -2.89
C SER A 148 18.45 0.47 -3.78
N LEU A 149 17.43 0.02 -4.51
CA LEU A 149 16.58 0.89 -5.33
C LEU A 149 15.84 1.94 -4.49
N LEU A 150 15.25 1.53 -3.35
CA LEU A 150 14.60 2.48 -2.42
C LEU A 150 15.59 3.52 -1.89
N ARG A 151 16.82 3.13 -1.60
CA ARG A 151 17.86 4.07 -1.15
C ARG A 151 18.33 5.03 -2.25
N LEU A 152 18.48 4.56 -3.48
CA LEU A 152 18.81 5.41 -4.62
C LEU A 152 17.70 6.45 -4.85
N MET A 153 16.43 6.02 -4.75
CA MET A 153 15.28 6.91 -4.83
C MET A 153 15.29 7.99 -3.75
N GLN A 154 15.52 7.62 -2.47
CA GLN A 154 15.61 8.59 -1.36
C GLN A 154 16.68 9.65 -1.57
N LYS A 155 17.77 9.28 -2.23
CA LYS A 155 18.91 10.17 -2.49
C LYS A 155 18.78 10.93 -3.80
N SER A 156 17.81 10.60 -4.65
CA SER A 156 17.66 11.12 -6.02
C SER A 156 18.95 11.00 -6.83
N GLN A 157 19.61 9.84 -6.75
CA GLN A 157 20.93 9.59 -7.37
C GLN A 157 20.89 8.80 -8.69
N CYS A 158 19.69 8.61 -9.27
CA CYS A 158 19.50 7.88 -10.51
C CYS A 158 18.25 8.39 -11.23
N LEU A 159 18.02 7.94 -12.46
CA LEU A 159 16.78 8.24 -13.18
C LEU A 159 15.62 7.40 -12.66
N ALA A 160 14.42 7.94 -12.69
CA ALA A 160 13.21 7.22 -12.29
C ALA A 160 13.01 5.92 -13.09
N SER A 161 13.33 5.95 -14.39
CA SER A 161 13.27 4.79 -15.29
C SER A 161 14.23 3.66 -14.93
N GLU A 162 15.26 3.92 -14.14
CA GLU A 162 16.17 2.88 -13.62
C GLU A 162 15.55 2.13 -12.45
N ILE A 163 14.66 2.78 -11.69
CA ILE A 163 13.98 2.20 -10.52
C ILE A 163 12.61 1.64 -10.88
N PHE A 164 11.83 2.37 -11.68
CA PHE A 164 10.43 2.05 -11.96
C PHE A 164 10.24 1.54 -13.38
N SER A 165 9.24 0.68 -13.54
CA SER A 165 8.62 0.46 -14.84
C SER A 165 7.79 1.70 -15.19
N SER A 166 8.22 2.45 -16.21
CA SER A 166 7.65 3.77 -16.52
C SER A 166 6.18 3.70 -16.91
N GLU A 167 5.79 2.66 -17.67
CA GLU A 167 4.40 2.51 -18.13
C GLU A 167 3.47 2.20 -16.95
N GLU A 168 3.76 1.18 -16.15
CA GLU A 168 2.95 0.77 -15.01
C GLU A 168 2.88 1.86 -13.94
N THR A 169 4.00 2.52 -13.68
CA THR A 169 4.05 3.60 -12.68
C THR A 169 3.29 4.83 -13.17
N GLY A 170 3.42 5.20 -14.43
CA GLY A 170 2.67 6.30 -15.03
C GLY A 170 1.16 6.06 -14.98
N LYS A 171 0.69 4.85 -15.35
CA LYS A 171 -0.72 4.45 -15.24
C LYS A 171 -1.20 4.50 -13.79
N PHE A 172 -0.41 3.95 -12.87
CA PHE A 172 -0.74 3.94 -11.45
C PHE A 172 -0.93 5.35 -10.91
N LEU A 173 -0.01 6.28 -11.18
CA LEU A 173 -0.09 7.66 -10.72
C LEU A 173 -1.28 8.40 -11.35
N ALA A 174 -1.53 8.21 -12.66
CA ALA A 174 -2.65 8.81 -13.36
C ALA A 174 -4.00 8.33 -12.78
N LEU A 175 -4.16 7.04 -12.54
CA LEU A 175 -5.37 6.47 -11.95
C LEU A 175 -5.54 6.91 -10.49
N THR A 176 -4.47 6.95 -9.71
CA THR A 176 -4.52 7.43 -8.32
C THR A 176 -5.00 8.89 -8.28
N ARG A 177 -4.53 9.72 -9.21
CA ARG A 177 -4.99 11.12 -9.32
C ARG A 177 -6.44 11.21 -9.79
N LEU A 178 -6.83 10.43 -10.78
CA LEU A 178 -8.21 10.40 -11.31
C LEU A 178 -9.23 10.06 -10.22
N TRP A 179 -8.88 9.15 -9.32
CA TRP A 179 -9.74 8.70 -8.22
C TRP A 179 -9.60 9.54 -6.95
N SER A 180 -8.73 10.56 -6.92
CA SER A 180 -8.35 11.30 -5.69
C SER A 180 -7.97 10.35 -4.54
N ALA A 181 -7.11 9.38 -4.87
CA ALA A 181 -6.66 8.30 -3.99
C ALA A 181 -5.23 8.54 -3.47
N GLU A 182 -4.83 9.82 -3.34
CA GLU A 182 -3.47 10.24 -3.02
C GLU A 182 -2.99 9.81 -1.63
N LYS A 183 -3.88 9.43 -0.72
CA LYS A 183 -3.49 8.88 0.57
C LYS A 183 -2.57 7.67 0.40
N GLY A 184 -2.86 6.80 -0.56
CA GLY A 184 -2.04 5.62 -0.85
C GLY A 184 -0.65 5.94 -1.41
N LEU A 185 -0.35 7.20 -1.76
CA LEU A 185 0.98 7.64 -2.22
C LEU A 185 1.90 8.08 -1.07
N PHE A 186 1.36 8.20 0.14
CA PHE A 186 2.17 8.61 1.27
C PHE A 186 3.30 7.60 1.53
N TYR A 187 4.51 8.09 1.81
CA TYR A 187 5.69 7.23 1.90
C TYR A 187 5.58 6.10 2.94
N ALA A 188 4.79 6.27 3.99
CA ALA A 188 4.56 5.26 5.02
C ALA A 188 3.48 4.23 4.63
N ASP A 189 2.59 4.57 3.67
CA ASP A 189 1.51 3.71 3.20
C ASP A 189 1.87 2.97 1.91
N ILE A 190 2.67 3.60 1.02
CA ILE A 190 3.03 3.01 -0.26
C ILE A 190 3.88 1.74 -0.10
N ASN A 191 3.53 0.73 -0.87
CA ASN A 191 4.28 -0.50 -0.98
C ASN A 191 4.67 -0.72 -2.44
N PHE A 192 5.83 -1.31 -2.66
CA PHE A 192 6.35 -1.63 -3.98
C PHE A 192 6.61 -3.12 -4.09
N TYR A 193 6.19 -3.70 -5.19
CA TYR A 193 6.63 -5.03 -5.59
C TYR A 193 7.94 -4.91 -6.36
N PHE A 194 8.93 -5.71 -6.00
CA PHE A 194 10.13 -5.88 -6.80
C PHE A 194 9.89 -6.97 -7.84
N ASN A 195 9.89 -6.57 -9.11
CA ASN A 195 9.75 -7.49 -10.22
C ASN A 195 11.10 -8.14 -10.54
N PRO A 196 11.29 -9.45 -10.28
CA PRO A 196 12.58 -10.11 -10.50
C PRO A 196 12.94 -10.29 -11.98
N ILE A 197 12.00 -10.07 -12.91
CA ILE A 197 12.26 -10.18 -14.35
C ILE A 197 12.86 -8.88 -14.87
N THR A 198 12.29 -7.74 -14.48
CA THR A 198 12.73 -6.41 -14.93
C THR A 198 13.74 -5.78 -14.00
N SER A 199 13.90 -6.31 -12.79
CA SER A 199 14.69 -5.74 -11.70
C SER A 199 14.25 -4.33 -11.29
N LYS A 200 12.95 -4.02 -11.43
CA LYS A 200 12.35 -2.72 -11.14
C LYS A 200 11.27 -2.82 -10.08
N LEU A 201 10.87 -1.67 -9.54
CA LEU A 201 9.78 -1.52 -8.59
C LEU A 201 8.48 -1.20 -9.33
N GLU A 202 7.39 -1.85 -8.91
CA GLU A 202 6.02 -1.56 -9.32
C GLU A 202 5.22 -1.12 -8.09
N PRO A 203 4.57 0.06 -8.09
CA PRO A 203 3.76 0.50 -6.96
C PRO A 203 2.51 -0.36 -6.81
N ILE A 204 2.07 -0.57 -5.57
CA ILE A 204 0.91 -1.39 -5.24
C ILE A 204 -0.22 -0.51 -4.72
N GLY A 205 -1.39 -0.58 -5.35
CA GLY A 205 -2.61 0.07 -4.86
C GLY A 205 -3.10 -0.55 -3.56
N PHE A 206 -3.15 0.29 -2.54
CA PHE A 206 -3.58 -0.05 -1.20
C PHE A 206 -3.93 1.22 -0.44
N ASP A 207 -5.02 1.20 0.34
CA ASP A 207 -5.43 2.29 1.24
C ASP A 207 -5.45 3.69 0.57
N GLY A 208 -5.94 3.75 -0.68
CA GLY A 208 -6.01 4.99 -1.44
C GLY A 208 -7.01 5.98 -0.87
N ASN A 209 -8.05 5.46 -0.21
CA ASN A 209 -9.12 6.23 0.41
C ASN A 209 -9.72 7.29 -0.54
N PRO A 210 -10.19 6.91 -1.75
CA PRO A 210 -10.66 7.85 -2.76
C PRO A 210 -11.78 8.72 -2.21
N THR A 211 -11.70 10.04 -2.44
CA THR A 211 -12.72 10.99 -1.99
C THR A 211 -13.33 11.72 -3.17
N ARG A 212 -14.65 11.98 -3.14
CA ARG A 212 -15.33 12.84 -4.11
C ARG A 212 -15.03 14.32 -3.93
N ASN A 213 -14.52 14.73 -2.77
CA ASN A 213 -14.23 16.12 -2.41
C ASN A 213 -12.75 16.29 -2.10
N SER A 214 -12.05 17.01 -2.96
CA SER A 214 -10.68 17.48 -2.73
C SER A 214 -10.55 18.41 -1.50
N LYS A 215 -11.66 18.71 -0.82
CA LYS A 215 -11.73 19.50 0.43
C LYS A 215 -11.87 18.64 1.69
N ALA A 216 -11.76 17.31 1.58
CA ALA A 216 -11.78 16.48 2.79
C ALA A 216 -10.56 16.81 3.65
N PRO A 217 -10.72 17.02 4.97
CA PRO A 217 -9.65 17.47 5.86
C PRO A 217 -8.52 16.42 6.05
N TYR A 218 -8.62 15.27 5.41
CA TYR A 218 -7.61 14.20 5.44
C TYR A 218 -6.70 14.16 4.19
N CYS A 219 -6.90 15.02 3.21
CA CYS A 219 -5.90 15.26 2.16
C CYS A 219 -4.80 16.18 2.72
N TYR A 220 -4.04 15.68 3.69
CA TYR A 220 -2.89 16.40 4.23
C TYR A 220 -1.75 16.59 3.21
N PHE A 221 -1.93 16.09 1.99
CA PHE A 221 -0.90 16.16 0.95
C PHE A 221 -1.52 16.65 -0.35
N THR A 222 -1.38 17.95 -0.61
CA THR A 222 -1.53 18.49 -1.96
C THR A 222 -0.31 18.07 -2.79
N TRP A 223 -0.44 18.00 -4.12
CA TRP A 223 0.71 17.78 -5.01
C TRP A 223 1.85 18.78 -4.75
N GLY A 224 1.55 19.95 -4.17
CA GLY A 224 2.54 20.93 -3.72
C GLY A 224 3.39 20.47 -2.55
N ASP A 225 2.82 19.67 -1.64
CA ASP A 225 3.50 19.17 -0.43
C ASP A 225 4.33 17.90 -0.72
N ILE A 226 4.07 17.27 -1.89
CA ILE A 226 4.77 16.08 -2.37
C ILE A 226 6.10 16.44 -3.06
N LYS A 227 6.49 17.72 -3.11
CA LYS A 227 7.61 18.22 -3.93
C LYS A 227 8.94 17.48 -3.80
N ASP A 228 9.16 16.74 -2.71
CA ASP A 228 10.42 16.07 -2.44
C ASP A 228 10.26 14.58 -2.05
N ASN A 229 9.19 13.91 -2.47
CA ASN A 229 8.98 12.49 -2.20
C ASN A 229 9.16 11.63 -3.48
N TRP A 230 8.90 10.32 -3.33
CA TRP A 230 9.05 9.36 -4.40
C TRP A 230 8.21 9.67 -5.67
N VAL A 231 7.07 10.36 -5.54
CA VAL A 231 6.20 10.70 -6.68
C VAL A 231 6.89 11.70 -7.60
N ASN A 232 7.50 12.75 -7.04
CA ASN A 232 8.26 13.71 -7.83
C ASN A 232 9.47 13.07 -8.49
N PHE A 233 10.14 12.16 -7.78
CA PHE A 233 11.21 11.37 -8.37
C PHE A 233 10.68 10.52 -9.53
N ALA A 234 9.52 9.88 -9.41
CA ALA A 234 8.93 9.04 -10.44
C ALA A 234 8.40 9.81 -11.67
N LEU A 235 8.19 11.12 -11.55
CA LEU A 235 7.72 12.00 -12.63
C LEU A 235 8.86 12.69 -13.40
N GLN A 236 10.11 12.50 -13.02
CA GLN A 236 11.31 12.96 -13.74
C GLN A 236 11.68 12.00 -14.86
#